data_da8116c1169b941c002f13231f12c5b1
#
_entry.id   da8116c1169b941c002f13231f12c5b1
#
_cell.length_a   1.000
_cell.length_b   1.000
_cell.length_c   1.000
_cell.angle_alpha   90.00
_cell.angle_beta   90.00
_cell.angle_gamma   90.00
#
_symmetry.space_group_name_H-M   'P 1'
#
loop_
_entity.id
_entity.type
_entity.pdbx_description
1 polymer ?
#
loop_
_entity_poly.entity_id
_entity_poly.type
_entity_poly.pdbx_seq_one_letter_code
_entity_poly.pdbx_strand_id
1 'polypeptide(L)'
;VKQTVFVDTDIVLDLLARREPFYAAAARLFSLAETGDLSLSVSSLTFANLFYILRKQVSARHAQEVLRDFKKIVRVLPVDDVVVEQALLADFADFEDALQYFSALGGGCNALLTRNGRHYRKAAISIFTAETFLRLER
;
A
#
# COMPACT_ATOMS: atom_id res chain seq x y z
N VAL A 1 -16.81 11.52 -6.98
CA VAL A 1 -16.48 10.14 -6.61
C VAL A 1 -15.07 10.07 -6.06
N LYS A 2 -14.95 9.47 -4.90
CA LYS A 2 -13.67 9.33 -4.23
C LYS A 2 -12.76 8.36 -5.00
N GLN A 3 -11.52 8.76 -5.21
CA GLN A 3 -10.55 7.91 -5.87
C GLN A 3 -10.07 6.81 -4.92
N THR A 4 -9.96 5.59 -5.43
CA THR A 4 -9.50 4.42 -4.68
C THR A 4 -8.08 4.07 -5.14
N VAL A 5 -7.14 4.10 -4.21
CA VAL A 5 -5.72 3.98 -4.50
C VAL A 5 -5.09 2.92 -3.62
N PHE A 6 -4.32 2.02 -4.21
CA PHE A 6 -3.57 1.01 -3.48
C PHE A 6 -2.19 1.57 -3.11
N VAL A 7 -1.74 1.29 -1.90
CA VAL A 7 -0.45 1.80 -1.40
C VAL A 7 0.45 0.62 -1.05
N ASP A 8 1.65 0.60 -1.64
CA ASP A 8 2.64 -0.44 -1.39
C ASP A 8 3.22 -0.30 0.03
N THR A 9 3.73 -1.41 0.54
CA THR A 9 4.28 -1.49 1.91
C THR A 9 5.36 -0.45 2.18
N ASP A 10 6.22 -0.15 1.20
CA ASP A 10 7.31 0.82 1.39
C ASP A 10 6.78 2.22 1.76
N ILE A 11 5.67 2.63 1.15
CA ILE A 11 5.08 3.95 1.45
C ILE A 11 4.42 3.95 2.83
N VAL A 12 3.79 2.85 3.23
CA VAL A 12 3.25 2.73 4.58
C VAL A 12 4.36 2.82 5.62
N LEU A 13 5.50 2.17 5.35
CA LEU A 13 6.65 2.25 6.25
C LEU A 13 7.24 3.66 6.30
N ASP A 14 7.19 4.40 5.20
CA ASP A 14 7.64 5.79 5.20
C ASP A 14 6.85 6.61 6.22
N LEU A 15 5.56 6.30 6.39
CA LEU A 15 4.73 6.93 7.40
C LEU A 15 5.05 6.41 8.81
N LEU A 16 4.92 5.10 9.00
CA LEU A 16 4.96 4.49 10.33
C LEU A 16 6.35 4.50 10.96
N ALA A 17 7.40 4.38 10.14
CA ALA A 17 8.79 4.42 10.60
C ALA A 17 9.45 5.78 10.38
N ARG A 18 8.71 6.77 9.94
CA ARG A 18 9.15 8.16 9.72
C ARG A 18 10.41 8.24 8.87
N ARG A 19 10.40 7.59 7.72
CA ARG A 19 11.58 7.51 6.84
C ARG A 19 11.75 8.79 6.02
N GLU A 20 12.87 9.46 6.21
CA GLU A 20 13.21 10.62 5.39
C GLU A 20 13.94 10.18 4.11
N PRO A 21 13.76 10.87 2.99
CA PRO A 21 12.98 12.11 2.80
C PRO A 21 11.51 11.85 2.42
N PHE A 22 11.01 10.63 2.59
CA PHE A 22 9.70 10.20 2.08
C PHE A 22 8.54 10.47 3.04
N TYR A 23 8.85 10.77 4.30
CA TYR A 23 7.83 10.87 5.35
C TYR A 23 6.78 11.95 5.06
N ALA A 24 7.19 13.12 4.62
CA ALA A 24 6.25 14.23 4.42
C ALA A 24 5.16 13.90 3.41
N ALA A 25 5.54 13.31 2.28
CA ALA A 25 4.56 12.92 1.26
C ALA A 25 3.64 11.80 1.77
N ALA A 26 4.21 10.81 2.47
CA ALA A 26 3.41 9.73 3.06
C ALA A 26 2.42 10.28 4.08
N ALA A 27 2.87 11.17 4.96
CA ALA A 27 1.99 11.78 5.98
C ALA A 27 0.84 12.54 5.33
N ARG A 28 1.10 13.30 4.28
CA ARG A 28 0.06 14.03 3.56
C ARG A 28 -0.96 13.09 2.94
N LEU A 29 -0.47 12.03 2.31
CA LEU A 29 -1.33 11.03 1.67
C LEU A 29 -2.31 10.42 2.67
N PHE A 30 -1.82 9.98 3.82
CA PHE A 30 -2.66 9.36 4.83
C PHE A 30 -3.56 10.36 5.55
N SER A 31 -3.14 11.63 5.63
CA SER A 31 -4.00 12.69 6.12
C SER A 31 -5.24 12.87 5.24
N LEU A 32 -5.08 12.79 3.91
CA LEU A 32 -6.21 12.86 2.98
C LEU A 32 -7.14 11.66 3.16
N ALA A 33 -6.61 10.50 3.51
CA ALA A 33 -7.43 9.33 3.81
C ALA A 33 -8.23 9.55 5.09
N GLU A 34 -7.63 10.12 6.11
CA GLU A 34 -8.31 10.38 7.38
C GLU A 34 -9.47 11.38 7.22
N THR A 35 -9.30 12.38 6.38
CA THR A 35 -10.36 13.38 6.15
C THR A 35 -11.43 12.90 5.18
N GLY A 36 -11.24 11.73 4.56
CA GLY A 36 -12.21 11.16 3.63
C GLY A 36 -12.09 11.65 2.19
N ASP A 37 -11.07 12.46 1.89
CA ASP A 37 -10.86 12.98 0.54
C ASP A 37 -10.29 11.94 -0.42
N LEU A 38 -9.78 10.84 0.12
CA LEU A 38 -9.11 9.78 -0.63
C LEU A 38 -9.40 8.46 0.05
N SER A 39 -9.60 7.39 -0.72
CA SER A 39 -9.74 6.06 -0.18
C SER A 39 -8.44 5.29 -0.44
N LEU A 40 -7.69 5.01 0.60
CA LEU A 40 -6.45 4.24 0.50
C LEU A 40 -6.71 2.78 0.85
N SER A 41 -6.12 1.89 0.06
CA SER A 41 -6.23 0.44 0.25
C SER A 41 -4.85 -0.17 0.37
N VAL A 42 -4.75 -1.21 1.18
CA VAL A 42 -3.57 -2.08 1.29
C VAL A 42 -4.09 -3.51 1.23
N SER A 43 -3.19 -4.49 1.15
CA SER A 43 -3.62 -5.88 1.18
C SER A 43 -3.42 -6.48 2.58
N SER A 44 -4.05 -7.63 2.82
CA SER A 44 -3.83 -8.39 4.04
C SER A 44 -2.36 -8.79 4.21
N LEU A 45 -1.65 -9.02 3.09
CA LEU A 45 -0.22 -9.32 3.11
C LEU A 45 0.59 -8.14 3.65
N THR A 46 0.17 -6.91 3.38
CA THR A 46 0.83 -5.71 3.87
C THR A 46 0.93 -5.72 5.40
N PHE A 47 -0.13 -6.13 6.08
CA PHE A 47 -0.13 -6.17 7.55
C PHE A 47 0.88 -7.16 8.11
N ALA A 48 1.02 -8.34 7.49
CA ALA A 48 2.00 -9.32 7.92
C ALA A 48 3.42 -8.76 7.75
N ASN A 49 3.69 -8.16 6.59
CA ASN A 49 5.00 -7.58 6.30
C ASN A 49 5.33 -6.43 7.26
N LEU A 50 4.37 -5.55 7.50
CA LEU A 50 4.56 -4.42 8.42
C LEU A 50 4.84 -4.90 9.84
N PHE A 51 4.09 -5.90 10.30
CA PHE A 51 4.29 -6.43 11.65
C PHE A 51 5.71 -6.95 11.85
N TYR A 52 6.20 -7.75 10.90
CA TYR A 52 7.55 -8.32 11.01
C TYR A 52 8.65 -7.26 10.97
N ILE A 53 8.44 -6.19 10.21
CA ILE A 53 9.42 -5.11 10.15
C ILE A 53 9.37 -4.25 11.41
N LEU A 54 8.18 -3.85 11.83
CA LEU A 54 8.01 -2.95 12.97
C LEU A 54 8.42 -3.59 14.29
N ARG A 55 8.16 -4.89 14.48
CA ARG A 55 8.50 -5.55 15.75
C ARG A 55 10.01 -5.61 16.00
N LYS A 56 10.82 -5.42 14.95
CA LYS A 56 12.28 -5.36 15.10
C LYS A 56 12.74 -4.01 15.64
N GLN A 57 11.92 -2.98 15.48
CA GLN A 57 12.25 -1.61 15.90
C GLN A 57 11.60 -1.29 17.25
N VAL A 58 10.44 -1.88 17.52
CA VAL A 58 9.70 -1.71 18.76
C VAL A 58 9.26 -3.08 19.25
N SER A 59 8.54 -3.18 20.37
CA SER A 59 8.02 -4.47 20.84
C SER A 59 6.92 -4.99 19.90
N ALA A 60 6.69 -6.31 19.93
CA ALA A 60 5.58 -6.91 19.18
C ALA A 60 4.23 -6.31 19.60
N ARG A 61 4.06 -6.04 20.88
CA ARG A 61 2.84 -5.42 21.41
C ARG A 61 2.64 -4.02 20.83
N HIS A 62 3.68 -3.22 20.82
CA HIS A 62 3.60 -1.86 20.28
C HIS A 62 3.35 -1.88 18.75
N ALA A 63 3.99 -2.79 18.03
CA ALA A 63 3.74 -2.96 16.60
C ALA A 63 2.27 -3.29 16.33
N GLN A 64 1.69 -4.17 17.14
CA GLN A 64 0.28 -4.54 17.03
C GLN A 64 -0.65 -3.35 17.27
N GLU A 65 -0.33 -2.53 18.27
CA GLU A 65 -1.10 -1.32 18.56
C GLU A 65 -1.05 -0.31 17.40
N VAL A 66 0.14 -0.09 16.85
CA VAL A 66 0.33 0.81 15.69
C VAL A 66 -0.50 0.33 14.51
N LEU A 67 -0.46 -0.97 14.21
CA LEU A 67 -1.21 -1.53 13.09
C LEU A 67 -2.71 -1.50 13.31
N ARG A 68 -3.16 -1.63 14.55
CA ARG A 68 -4.58 -1.51 14.87
C ARG A 68 -5.09 -0.12 14.56
N ASP A 69 -4.32 0.91 14.90
CA ASP A 69 -4.67 2.28 14.58
C ASP A 69 -4.60 2.55 13.07
N PHE A 70 -3.58 2.04 12.41
CA PHE A 70 -3.43 2.16 10.98
C PHE A 70 -4.61 1.56 10.21
N LYS A 71 -5.13 0.43 10.68
CA LYS A 71 -6.26 -0.24 10.04
C LYS A 71 -7.49 0.65 9.96
N LYS A 72 -7.64 1.62 10.86
CA LYS A 72 -8.81 2.50 10.89
C LYS A 72 -8.85 3.48 9.73
N ILE A 73 -7.72 3.74 9.08
CA ILE A 73 -7.63 4.75 8.03
C ILE A 73 -7.43 4.15 6.63
N VAL A 74 -7.41 2.84 6.51
CA VAL A 74 -7.24 2.16 5.21
C VAL A 74 -8.28 1.07 5.03
N ARG A 75 -8.53 0.72 3.77
CA ARG A 75 -9.31 -0.44 3.40
C ARG A 75 -8.35 -1.61 3.21
N VAL A 76 -8.66 -2.75 3.78
CA VAL A 76 -7.83 -3.95 3.67
C VAL A 76 -8.41 -4.88 2.62
N LEU A 77 -7.65 -5.15 1.57
CA LEU A 77 -8.06 -6.02 0.48
C LEU A 77 -7.53 -7.44 0.71
N PRO A 78 -8.30 -8.45 0.35
CA PRO A 78 -7.87 -9.83 0.59
C PRO A 78 -6.75 -10.25 -0.37
N VAL A 79 -5.90 -11.15 0.13
CA VAL A 79 -5.02 -11.96 -0.71
C VAL A 79 -5.58 -13.38 -0.58
N ASP A 80 -6.57 -13.66 -1.42
CA ASP A 80 -7.34 -14.90 -1.37
C ASP A 80 -6.90 -15.87 -2.47
N ASP A 81 -7.64 -16.94 -2.63
CA ASP A 81 -7.34 -17.97 -3.61
C ASP A 81 -7.26 -17.42 -5.03
N VAL A 82 -8.19 -16.53 -5.39
CA VAL A 82 -8.23 -15.93 -6.73
C VAL A 82 -6.98 -15.10 -6.98
N VAL A 83 -6.59 -14.27 -6.01
CA VAL A 83 -5.40 -13.43 -6.12
C VAL A 83 -4.13 -14.28 -6.26
N VAL A 84 -4.02 -15.34 -5.45
CA VAL A 84 -2.85 -16.23 -5.52
C VAL A 84 -2.78 -16.90 -6.90
N GLU A 85 -3.89 -17.39 -7.42
CA GLU A 85 -3.92 -18.03 -8.72
C GLU A 85 -3.50 -17.06 -9.83
N GLN A 86 -4.04 -15.86 -9.82
CA GLN A 86 -3.68 -14.83 -10.80
C GLN A 86 -2.18 -14.49 -10.72
N ALA A 87 -1.64 -14.37 -9.52
CA ALA A 87 -0.23 -14.06 -9.32
C ALA A 87 0.68 -15.19 -9.84
N LEU A 88 0.27 -16.44 -9.67
CA LEU A 88 1.02 -17.60 -10.15
C LEU A 88 1.06 -17.68 -11.67
N LEU A 89 0.02 -17.20 -12.34
CA LEU A 89 -0.07 -17.23 -13.80
C LEU A 89 0.56 -15.99 -14.45
N ALA A 90 0.83 -14.96 -13.68
CA ALA A 90 1.33 -13.69 -14.21
C ALA A 90 2.84 -13.72 -14.43
N ASP A 91 3.31 -12.86 -15.32
CA ASP A 91 4.72 -12.71 -15.63
C ASP A 91 5.30 -11.49 -14.90
N PHE A 92 5.27 -11.56 -13.55
CA PHE A 92 5.91 -10.57 -12.69
C PHE A 92 7.25 -11.12 -12.21
N ALA A 93 8.25 -10.24 -12.12
CA ALA A 93 9.57 -10.63 -11.63
C ALA A 93 9.54 -10.99 -10.13
N ASP A 94 8.67 -10.34 -9.38
CA ASP A 94 8.54 -10.53 -7.93
C ASP A 94 7.13 -11.02 -7.61
N PHE A 95 7.05 -12.19 -6.97
CA PHE A 95 5.75 -12.80 -6.66
C PHE A 95 4.94 -11.98 -5.65
N GLU A 96 5.61 -11.39 -4.67
CA GLU A 96 4.92 -10.55 -3.69
C GLU A 96 4.28 -9.33 -4.36
N ASP A 97 5.00 -8.70 -5.31
CA ASP A 97 4.45 -7.59 -6.07
C ASP A 97 3.25 -8.03 -6.91
N ALA A 98 3.30 -9.24 -7.47
CA ALA A 98 2.16 -9.78 -8.20
C ALA A 98 0.94 -9.95 -7.29
N LEU A 99 1.13 -10.46 -6.08
CA LEU A 99 0.03 -10.57 -5.11
C LEU A 99 -0.58 -9.21 -4.79
N GLN A 100 0.26 -8.21 -4.57
CA GLN A 100 -0.19 -6.84 -4.29
C GLN A 100 -0.97 -6.27 -5.47
N TYR A 101 -0.45 -6.45 -6.67
CA TYR A 101 -1.10 -5.94 -7.88
C TYR A 101 -2.49 -6.55 -8.09
N PHE A 102 -2.60 -7.87 -7.99
CA PHE A 102 -3.89 -8.53 -8.21
C PHE A 102 -4.87 -8.26 -7.08
N SER A 103 -4.39 -8.05 -5.87
CA SER A 103 -5.23 -7.60 -4.76
C SER A 103 -5.80 -6.21 -5.06
N ALA A 104 -4.97 -5.30 -5.56
CA ALA A 104 -5.38 -3.95 -5.94
C ALA A 104 -6.44 -3.99 -7.06
N LEU A 105 -6.22 -4.79 -8.10
CA LEU A 105 -7.18 -4.94 -9.19
C LEU A 105 -8.51 -5.47 -8.69
N GLY A 106 -8.49 -6.51 -7.87
CA GLY A 106 -9.70 -7.11 -7.32
C GLY A 106 -10.49 -6.13 -6.45
N GLY A 107 -9.79 -5.20 -5.82
CA GLY A 107 -10.41 -4.16 -5.01
C GLY A 107 -10.89 -2.93 -5.77
N GLY A 108 -10.73 -2.92 -7.10
CA GLY A 108 -11.19 -1.81 -7.93
C GLY A 108 -10.34 -0.56 -7.82
N CYS A 109 -9.07 -0.70 -7.47
CA CYS A 109 -8.17 0.46 -7.35
C CYS A 109 -7.83 1.05 -8.71
N ASN A 110 -7.80 2.39 -8.80
CA ASN A 110 -7.48 3.13 -10.02
C ASN A 110 -5.98 3.31 -10.19
N ALA A 111 -5.23 3.29 -9.10
CA ALA A 111 -3.80 3.54 -9.11
C ALA A 111 -3.12 2.73 -8.01
N LEU A 112 -1.82 2.52 -8.17
CA LEU A 112 -0.98 1.86 -7.19
C LEU A 112 0.22 2.77 -6.92
N LEU A 113 0.45 3.09 -5.66
CA LEU A 113 1.54 3.98 -5.25
C LEU A 113 2.69 3.16 -4.67
N THR A 114 3.89 3.39 -5.21
CA THR A 114 5.09 2.65 -4.80
C THR A 114 6.33 3.48 -5.08
N ARG A 115 7.42 3.19 -4.37
CA ARG A 115 8.73 3.76 -4.71
C ARG A 115 9.49 2.89 -5.72
N ASN A 116 8.95 1.71 -6.03
CA ASN A 116 9.57 0.74 -6.93
C ASN A 116 8.72 0.51 -8.19
N GLY A 117 8.36 1.60 -8.87
CA GLY A 117 7.46 1.55 -10.03
C GLY A 117 7.90 0.58 -11.11
N ARG A 118 9.21 0.39 -11.29
CA ARG A 118 9.74 -0.55 -12.30
C ARG A 118 9.34 -2.01 -12.04
N HIS A 119 8.97 -2.37 -10.81
CA HIS A 119 8.50 -3.71 -10.47
C HIS A 119 7.10 -3.96 -11.05
N TYR A 120 6.39 -2.90 -11.42
CA TYR A 120 5.02 -2.96 -11.90
C TYR A 120 4.88 -2.56 -13.36
N ARG A 121 5.94 -2.74 -14.16
CA ARG A 121 5.93 -2.33 -15.58
C ARG A 121 4.82 -2.97 -16.41
N LYS A 122 4.34 -4.14 -16.01
CA LYS A 122 3.27 -4.87 -16.70
C LYS A 122 1.90 -4.59 -16.13
N ALA A 123 1.79 -3.62 -15.23
CA ALA A 123 0.53 -3.27 -14.60
C ALA A 123 -0.41 -2.58 -15.60
N ALA A 124 -1.70 -2.88 -15.47
CA ALA A 124 -2.73 -2.25 -16.30
C ALA A 124 -3.31 -0.99 -15.65
N ILE A 125 -2.96 -0.69 -14.40
CA ILE A 125 -3.39 0.51 -13.70
C ILE A 125 -2.24 1.50 -13.59
N SER A 126 -2.55 2.75 -13.31
CA SER A 126 -1.55 3.81 -13.19
C SER A 126 -0.65 3.59 -11.97
N ILE A 127 0.65 3.78 -12.17
CA ILE A 127 1.66 3.61 -11.11
C ILE A 127 2.30 4.97 -10.84
N PHE A 128 2.33 5.37 -9.56
CA PHE A 128 2.88 6.66 -9.14
C PHE A 128 3.72 6.49 -7.87
N THR A 129 4.61 7.45 -7.62
CA THR A 129 5.14 7.67 -6.27
C THR A 129 4.11 8.49 -5.49
N ALA A 130 4.25 8.54 -4.17
CA ALA A 130 3.36 9.38 -3.35
C ALA A 130 3.47 10.85 -3.77
N GLU A 131 4.69 11.34 -3.99
CA GLU A 131 4.93 12.73 -4.39
C GLU A 131 4.28 13.06 -5.73
N THR A 132 4.45 12.21 -6.73
CA THR A 132 3.86 12.45 -8.05
C THR A 132 2.34 12.41 -7.99
N PHE A 133 1.78 11.45 -7.27
CA PHE A 133 0.34 11.35 -7.12
C PHE A 133 -0.25 12.62 -6.48
N LEU A 134 0.36 13.08 -5.40
CA LEU A 134 -0.11 14.28 -4.69
C LEU A 134 -0.10 15.53 -5.58
N ARG A 135 0.89 15.65 -6.45
CA ARG A 135 0.95 16.77 -7.40
C ARG A 135 -0.18 16.74 -8.41
N LEU A 136 -0.62 15.54 -8.80
CA LEU A 136 -1.68 15.37 -9.79
C LEU A 136 -3.08 15.52 -9.21
N GLU A 137 -3.22 15.36 -7.88
CA GLU A 137 -4.51 15.39 -7.18
C GLU A 137 -4.96 16.79 -6.76
N ARG A 138 -4.43 17.80 -7.32
CA ARG A 138 -4.83 19.17 -7.02
C ARG A 138 -6.09 19.61 -7.73
#